data_9537844c492b738b007cfb5ef53c1025
#
_entry.id   9537844c492b738b007cfb5ef53c1025
#
_cell.length_a   1.000
_cell.length_b   1.000
_cell.length_c   1.000
_cell.angle_alpha   90.00
_cell.angle_beta   90.00
_cell.angle_gamma   90.00
#
_symmetry.space_group_name_H-M   'P 1'
#
loop_
_entity.id
_entity.type
_entity.pdbx_description
1 polymer ?
#
loop_
_entity_poly.entity_id
_entity_poly.type
_entity_poly.pdbx_seq_one_letter_code
_entity_poly.pdbx_strand_id
1 'polypeptide(L)'
;VLITTKMGQRGKTVITANLSAGMQQVAHQIPMLNTAGWVERQIAIRNYNHVYLNGERRPGRDESDPNSARALGNKIPNEYKDPSLLHDINWQDEVYRNVPMTNYQLSASGGTGSMRFYISGNYINQEALNIGKGYKKYSLRGNIDADITNKIKVGFRIAPSYSINNVGASAGLTYYGGLNVALVTLPPIYPAYNPDGTFATRADMPLTYDDGTSPSILNFTNPAAMSALYKSQMKRFNTLGTFFTTVELARNLVFKTSISADVNNVVTDHHVPSTINIAGANRYATSFFSTNIGWTNENTVTYENTFNDKHRLNVLAGFTEQKGQFQSLSVRVNDLPNDLVETVNAGTLASRTASKTEWTMASLIGRVNYVFDDKYYVTATLRRDGSSKFGSDSRWGTFPSAAIAWRVSQEGFMNSVQAISELKIRASYGLVGNDQIGRYAAIGAVAASNAILGTGDGQQLNGLM
;
A
#
# COMPACT_ATOMS: atom_id res chain seq x y z
N VAL A 1 16.47 -11.82 1.10
CA VAL A 1 16.17 -12.12 -0.32
C VAL A 1 17.03 -11.18 -1.17
N LEU A 2 17.86 -11.74 -2.07
CA LEU A 2 18.63 -10.97 -3.06
C LEU A 2 17.83 -10.97 -4.37
N ILE A 3 17.46 -9.78 -4.84
CA ILE A 3 16.74 -9.61 -6.10
C ILE A 3 17.72 -9.00 -7.12
N THR A 4 18.00 -9.73 -8.21
CA THR A 4 18.79 -9.22 -9.32
C THR A 4 17.89 -8.93 -10.51
N THR A 5 18.12 -7.81 -11.17
CA THR A 5 17.36 -7.45 -12.38
C THR A 5 17.96 -8.15 -13.62
N LYS A 6 17.11 -8.43 -14.61
CA LYS A 6 17.58 -8.94 -15.91
C LYS A 6 18.59 -7.96 -16.53
N MET A 7 19.69 -8.49 -17.00
CA MET A 7 20.73 -7.75 -17.70
C MET A 7 20.80 -8.21 -19.15
N GLY A 8 21.29 -7.35 -20.03
CA GLY A 8 21.60 -7.72 -21.40
C GLY A 8 22.72 -8.75 -21.48
N GLN A 9 22.69 -9.57 -22.49
CA GLN A 9 23.77 -10.48 -22.85
C GLN A 9 24.48 -9.96 -24.10
N ARG A 10 25.78 -10.21 -24.21
CA ARG A 10 26.52 -9.89 -25.43
C ARG A 10 26.01 -10.76 -26.59
N GLY A 11 25.87 -10.20 -27.77
CA GLY A 11 25.40 -10.92 -28.95
C GLY A 11 24.28 -10.16 -29.67
N LYS A 12 23.60 -10.86 -30.60
CA LYS A 12 22.52 -10.30 -31.39
C LYS A 12 21.37 -9.82 -30.49
N THR A 13 20.76 -8.73 -30.88
CA THR A 13 19.57 -8.22 -30.18
C THR A 13 18.41 -9.22 -30.27
N VAL A 14 17.86 -9.58 -29.15
CA VAL A 14 16.67 -10.41 -29.00
C VAL A 14 15.52 -9.53 -28.53
N ILE A 15 14.44 -9.54 -29.30
CA ILE A 15 13.19 -8.88 -28.93
C ILE A 15 12.22 -9.94 -28.41
N THR A 16 11.60 -9.67 -27.28
CA THR A 16 10.62 -10.57 -26.67
C THR A 16 9.34 -9.79 -26.37
N ALA A 17 8.22 -10.31 -26.85
CA ALA A 17 6.89 -9.81 -26.50
C ALA A 17 6.16 -10.86 -25.65
N ASN A 18 5.63 -10.42 -24.50
CA ASN A 18 4.76 -11.23 -23.66
C ASN A 18 3.42 -10.52 -23.55
N LEU A 19 2.39 -11.19 -24.01
CA LEU A 19 1.02 -10.67 -24.02
C LEU A 19 0.16 -11.63 -23.22
N SER A 20 -0.55 -11.12 -22.23
CA SER A 20 -1.53 -11.91 -21.49
C SER A 20 -2.82 -11.11 -21.37
N ALA A 21 -3.94 -11.79 -21.57
CA ALA A 21 -5.27 -11.28 -21.35
C ALA A 21 -6.10 -12.34 -20.64
N GLY A 22 -7.01 -11.91 -19.81
CA GLY A 22 -7.90 -12.79 -19.06
C GLY A 22 -9.15 -12.05 -18.63
N MET A 23 -10.11 -12.80 -18.13
CA MET A 23 -11.31 -12.28 -17.47
C MET A 23 -11.24 -12.58 -15.98
N GLN A 24 -11.63 -11.61 -15.18
CA GLN A 24 -11.82 -11.76 -13.74
C GLN A 24 -13.30 -11.81 -13.43
N GLN A 25 -13.69 -12.70 -12.57
CA GLN A 25 -15.06 -12.85 -12.08
C GLN A 25 -15.04 -13.11 -10.59
N VAL A 26 -16.17 -12.85 -9.92
CA VAL A 26 -16.35 -13.21 -8.51
C VAL A 26 -16.32 -14.72 -8.40
N ALA A 27 -15.41 -15.25 -7.60
CA ALA A 27 -15.28 -16.71 -7.42
C ALA A 27 -16.48 -17.32 -6.69
N HIS A 28 -17.06 -16.56 -5.75
CA HIS A 28 -18.20 -16.99 -4.96
C HIS A 28 -18.91 -15.75 -4.39
N GLN A 29 -20.23 -15.69 -4.55
CA GLN A 29 -21.07 -14.73 -3.86
C GLN A 29 -21.56 -15.32 -2.53
N ILE A 30 -21.75 -14.47 -1.54
CA ILE A 30 -22.32 -14.85 -0.25
C ILE A 30 -23.83 -15.05 -0.45
N PRO A 31 -24.41 -16.25 -0.14
CA PRO A 31 -25.84 -16.46 -0.23
C PRO A 31 -26.58 -15.51 0.70
N MET A 32 -27.55 -14.78 0.16
CA MET A 32 -28.39 -13.82 0.89
C MET A 32 -29.84 -14.30 0.89
N LEU A 33 -30.61 -13.88 1.88
CA LEU A 33 -32.06 -14.08 1.86
C LEU A 33 -32.67 -13.20 0.75
N ASN A 34 -33.59 -13.77 0.00
CA ASN A 34 -34.47 -13.00 -0.87
C ASN A 34 -35.48 -12.20 -0.01
N THR A 35 -36.25 -11.32 -0.64
CA THR A 35 -37.19 -10.45 0.05
C THR A 35 -38.23 -11.22 0.88
N ALA A 36 -38.79 -12.30 0.39
CA ALA A 36 -39.76 -13.10 1.14
C ALA A 36 -39.15 -13.67 2.43
N GLY A 37 -38.01 -14.35 2.34
CA GLY A 37 -37.32 -14.90 3.52
C GLY A 37 -36.79 -13.84 4.47
N TRP A 38 -36.37 -12.68 3.93
CA TRP A 38 -35.93 -11.55 4.76
C TRP A 38 -37.12 -10.94 5.53
N VAL A 39 -38.27 -10.73 4.89
CA VAL A 39 -39.50 -10.19 5.52
C VAL A 39 -40.02 -11.15 6.59
N GLU A 40 -40.10 -12.44 6.30
CA GLU A 40 -40.48 -13.47 7.28
C GLU A 40 -39.60 -13.38 8.54
N ARG A 41 -38.30 -13.32 8.36
CA ARG A 41 -37.34 -13.18 9.46
C ARG A 41 -37.56 -11.87 10.23
N GLN A 42 -37.83 -10.76 9.55
CA GLN A 42 -38.06 -9.47 10.20
C GLN A 42 -39.37 -9.46 11.02
N ILE A 43 -40.42 -10.07 10.51
CA ILE A 43 -41.68 -10.25 11.25
C ILE A 43 -41.42 -11.09 12.52
N ALA A 44 -40.74 -12.22 12.39
CA ALA A 44 -40.42 -13.08 13.53
C ALA A 44 -39.59 -12.34 14.60
N ILE A 45 -38.55 -11.57 14.20
CA ILE A 45 -37.75 -10.77 15.13
C ILE A 45 -38.60 -9.70 15.82
N ARG A 46 -39.47 -8.99 15.09
CA ARG A 46 -40.33 -7.95 15.65
C ARG A 46 -41.38 -8.52 16.60
N ASN A 47 -41.94 -9.67 16.27
CA ASN A 47 -42.88 -10.39 17.15
C ASN A 47 -42.16 -10.85 18.42
N TYR A 48 -40.99 -11.49 18.28
CA TYR A 48 -40.20 -11.91 19.43
C TYR A 48 -39.86 -10.71 20.35
N ASN A 49 -39.34 -9.64 19.81
CA ASN A 49 -38.97 -8.43 20.58
C ASN A 49 -40.21 -7.72 21.19
N HIS A 50 -41.40 -7.90 20.62
CA HIS A 50 -42.63 -7.39 21.18
C HIS A 50 -43.08 -8.22 22.36
N VAL A 51 -43.08 -9.55 22.24
CA VAL A 51 -43.61 -10.50 23.24
C VAL A 51 -42.57 -10.79 24.34
N TYR A 52 -41.29 -10.79 24.03
CA TYR A 52 -40.23 -11.14 25.00
C TYR A 52 -39.31 -9.94 25.30
N LEU A 53 -38.75 -9.93 26.51
CA LEU A 53 -37.70 -9.02 26.94
C LEU A 53 -36.67 -9.81 27.74
N ASN A 54 -35.40 -9.78 27.32
CA ASN A 54 -34.31 -10.56 27.93
C ASN A 54 -34.61 -12.06 28.03
N GLY A 55 -35.35 -12.63 27.05
CA GLY A 55 -35.76 -14.02 27.04
C GLY A 55 -37.02 -14.34 27.85
N GLU A 56 -37.56 -13.42 28.64
CA GLU A 56 -38.79 -13.60 29.43
C GLU A 56 -40.01 -13.07 28.69
N ARG A 57 -41.14 -13.77 28.74
CA ARG A 57 -42.37 -13.32 28.13
C ARG A 57 -43.00 -12.15 28.92
N ARG A 58 -43.35 -11.11 28.22
CA ARG A 58 -44.01 -9.93 28.78
C ARG A 58 -45.49 -10.23 28.99
N PRO A 59 -46.03 -9.98 30.19
CA PRO A 59 -47.48 -10.13 30.44
C PRO A 59 -48.32 -9.24 29.53
N GLY A 60 -49.41 -9.78 28.98
CA GLY A 60 -50.36 -9.02 28.15
C GLY A 60 -49.85 -8.61 26.78
N ARG A 61 -48.78 -9.25 26.28
CA ARG A 61 -48.26 -9.04 24.91
C ARG A 61 -48.44 -10.33 24.08
N ASP A 62 -48.90 -10.13 22.83
CA ASP A 62 -49.13 -11.19 21.87
C ASP A 62 -48.62 -10.83 20.48
N GLU A 63 -48.27 -11.84 19.69
CA GLU A 63 -47.78 -11.61 18.32
C GLU A 63 -48.84 -11.03 17.39
N SER A 64 -50.12 -11.21 17.69
CA SER A 64 -51.28 -10.67 16.99
C SER A 64 -51.61 -9.23 17.36
N ASP A 65 -50.93 -8.65 18.35
CA ASP A 65 -51.15 -7.26 18.76
C ASP A 65 -51.00 -6.29 17.58
N PRO A 66 -51.90 -5.30 17.43
CA PRO A 66 -51.83 -4.30 16.39
C PRO A 66 -50.61 -3.38 16.58
N ASN A 67 -50.18 -2.69 15.51
CA ASN A 67 -49.07 -1.75 15.58
C ASN A 67 -49.23 -0.63 16.60
N SER A 68 -50.47 -0.24 16.91
CA SER A 68 -50.79 0.73 17.97
C SER A 68 -50.36 0.28 19.37
N ALA A 69 -50.34 -1.03 19.63
CA ALA A 69 -49.90 -1.62 20.89
C ALA A 69 -48.38 -1.95 20.92
N ARG A 70 -47.68 -1.78 19.81
CA ARG A 70 -46.25 -2.11 19.66
C ARG A 70 -45.37 -0.89 19.86
N ALA A 71 -44.19 -1.11 20.46
CA ALA A 71 -43.16 -0.10 20.43
C ALA A 71 -42.69 0.17 18.99
N LEU A 72 -42.22 1.36 18.67
CA LEU A 72 -41.90 1.82 17.32
C LEU A 72 -40.95 0.83 16.58
N GLY A 73 -39.91 0.33 17.24
CA GLY A 73 -38.96 -0.65 16.66
C GLY A 73 -39.58 -2.02 16.38
N ASN A 74 -40.76 -2.33 16.96
CA ASN A 74 -41.44 -3.62 16.82
C ASN A 74 -42.70 -3.53 15.96
N LYS A 75 -43.06 -2.34 15.45
CA LYS A 75 -44.15 -2.17 14.49
C LYS A 75 -43.82 -2.91 13.19
N ILE A 76 -44.80 -3.59 12.58
CA ILE A 76 -44.66 -4.29 11.32
C ILE A 76 -45.09 -3.38 10.18
N PRO A 77 -44.23 -3.05 9.22
CA PRO A 77 -44.60 -2.25 8.05
C PRO A 77 -45.71 -2.90 7.24
N ASN A 78 -46.57 -2.09 6.61
CA ASN A 78 -47.69 -2.58 5.82
C ASN A 78 -47.27 -3.44 4.66
N GLU A 79 -46.15 -3.08 4.00
CA GLU A 79 -45.60 -3.76 2.84
C GLU A 79 -45.09 -5.18 3.19
N TYR A 80 -44.83 -5.49 4.47
CA TYR A 80 -44.48 -6.84 4.91
C TYR A 80 -45.62 -7.84 4.86
N LYS A 81 -46.88 -7.35 4.78
CA LYS A 81 -48.07 -8.16 4.60
C LYS A 81 -48.16 -8.76 3.19
N ASP A 82 -47.56 -8.07 2.21
CA ASP A 82 -47.43 -8.52 0.82
C ASP A 82 -46.02 -8.21 0.29
N PRO A 83 -45.06 -9.12 0.49
CA PRO A 83 -43.68 -8.91 0.03
C PRO A 83 -43.52 -8.74 -1.49
N SER A 84 -44.55 -9.07 -2.28
CA SER A 84 -44.51 -8.85 -3.74
C SER A 84 -44.53 -7.36 -4.15
N LEU A 85 -44.91 -6.51 -3.24
CA LEU A 85 -44.87 -5.04 -3.42
C LEU A 85 -43.48 -4.43 -3.18
N LEU A 86 -42.55 -5.23 -2.68
CA LEU A 86 -41.19 -4.82 -2.37
C LEU A 86 -40.23 -5.25 -3.46
N HIS A 87 -39.09 -4.59 -3.55
CA HIS A 87 -37.99 -5.02 -4.43
C HIS A 87 -37.36 -6.31 -3.91
N ASP A 88 -36.69 -7.04 -4.80
CA ASP A 88 -35.88 -8.21 -4.46
C ASP A 88 -34.48 -8.06 -5.08
N ILE A 89 -33.64 -7.30 -4.36
CA ILE A 89 -32.32 -6.90 -4.85
C ILE A 89 -31.22 -7.74 -4.22
N ASN A 90 -30.41 -8.37 -5.06
CA ASN A 90 -29.10 -8.89 -4.67
C ASN A 90 -28.06 -7.78 -4.86
N TRP A 91 -27.67 -7.11 -3.81
CA TRP A 91 -26.70 -6.02 -3.87
C TRP A 91 -25.34 -6.41 -4.48
N GLN A 92 -24.97 -7.67 -4.43
CA GLN A 92 -23.75 -8.18 -5.04
C GLN A 92 -23.82 -8.14 -6.56
N ASP A 93 -24.99 -8.43 -7.16
CA ASP A 93 -25.19 -8.36 -8.60
C ASP A 93 -25.21 -6.91 -9.13
N GLU A 94 -25.67 -5.97 -8.31
CA GLU A 94 -25.69 -4.55 -8.65
C GLU A 94 -24.29 -3.90 -8.69
N VAL A 95 -23.30 -4.52 -8.05
CA VAL A 95 -21.96 -3.94 -7.90
C VAL A 95 -20.89 -4.75 -8.62
N TYR A 96 -20.99 -6.08 -8.61
CA TYR A 96 -19.96 -6.93 -9.20
C TYR A 96 -20.22 -7.16 -10.68
N ARG A 97 -19.14 -7.22 -11.44
CA ARG A 97 -19.15 -7.52 -12.88
C ARG A 97 -17.94 -8.35 -13.28
N ASN A 98 -18.07 -9.08 -14.36
CA ASN A 98 -16.94 -9.71 -15.03
C ASN A 98 -16.12 -8.64 -15.77
N VAL A 99 -14.81 -8.65 -15.58
CA VAL A 99 -13.94 -7.58 -16.11
C VAL A 99 -12.69 -8.14 -16.75
N PRO A 100 -12.19 -7.47 -17.82
CA PRO A 100 -10.95 -7.86 -18.45
C PRO A 100 -9.74 -7.44 -17.63
N MET A 101 -8.69 -8.25 -17.71
CA MET A 101 -7.34 -7.86 -17.34
C MET A 101 -6.38 -8.09 -18.48
N THR A 102 -5.44 -7.17 -18.67
CA THR A 102 -4.43 -7.27 -19.72
C THR A 102 -3.06 -6.90 -19.16
N ASN A 103 -2.04 -7.60 -19.64
CA ASN A 103 -0.63 -7.30 -19.36
C ASN A 103 0.18 -7.46 -20.63
N TYR A 104 0.77 -6.36 -21.09
CA TYR A 104 1.58 -6.30 -22.30
C TYR A 104 3.01 -5.92 -21.93
N GLN A 105 3.95 -6.76 -22.28
CA GLN A 105 5.37 -6.50 -22.07
C GLN A 105 6.13 -6.68 -23.38
N LEU A 106 6.92 -5.67 -23.72
CA LEU A 106 7.89 -5.72 -24.81
C LEU A 106 9.28 -5.50 -24.21
N SER A 107 10.24 -6.30 -24.62
CA SER A 107 11.63 -6.12 -24.21
C SER A 107 12.61 -6.38 -25.34
N ALA A 108 13.73 -5.68 -25.31
CA ALA A 108 14.86 -5.87 -26.17
C ALA A 108 16.12 -6.03 -25.32
N SER A 109 16.91 -7.06 -25.62
CA SER A 109 18.19 -7.28 -24.95
C SER A 109 19.25 -7.68 -25.97
N GLY A 110 20.47 -7.20 -25.78
CA GLY A 110 21.55 -7.49 -26.69
C GLY A 110 22.84 -6.81 -26.25
N GLY A 111 23.83 -6.84 -27.12
CA GLY A 111 25.10 -6.15 -26.87
C GLY A 111 26.21 -6.47 -27.89
N THR A 112 27.24 -5.70 -27.79
CA THR A 112 28.50 -5.88 -28.53
C THR A 112 29.59 -6.46 -27.61
N GLY A 113 30.83 -6.50 -28.07
CA GLY A 113 31.97 -6.85 -27.24
C GLY A 113 32.15 -5.96 -26.01
N SER A 114 31.81 -4.67 -26.11
CA SER A 114 32.03 -3.66 -25.05
C SER A 114 30.77 -3.14 -24.39
N MET A 115 29.56 -3.42 -24.91
CA MET A 115 28.33 -2.90 -24.34
C MET A 115 27.26 -3.98 -24.32
N ARG A 116 26.42 -3.97 -23.28
CA ARG A 116 25.22 -4.79 -23.18
C ARG A 116 24.09 -3.96 -22.63
N PHE A 117 22.89 -4.25 -23.13
CA PHE A 117 21.69 -3.51 -22.73
C PHE A 117 20.49 -4.43 -22.57
N TYR A 118 19.58 -4.03 -21.69
CA TYR A 118 18.24 -4.56 -21.57
C TYR A 118 17.28 -3.39 -21.44
N ILE A 119 16.29 -3.30 -22.31
CA ILE A 119 15.23 -2.29 -22.26
C ILE A 119 13.90 -3.01 -22.30
N SER A 120 12.94 -2.60 -21.47
CA SER A 120 11.60 -3.15 -21.52
C SER A 120 10.55 -2.10 -21.18
N GLY A 121 9.38 -2.21 -21.83
CA GLY A 121 8.15 -1.52 -21.49
C GLY A 121 7.10 -2.52 -21.05
N ASN A 122 6.31 -2.16 -20.04
CA ASN A 122 5.19 -2.97 -19.57
C ASN A 122 3.97 -2.09 -19.33
N TYR A 123 2.81 -2.56 -19.78
CA TYR A 123 1.50 -1.98 -19.52
C TYR A 123 0.60 -3.02 -18.88
N ILE A 124 0.01 -2.68 -17.74
CA ILE A 124 -1.00 -3.46 -17.04
C ILE A 124 -2.28 -2.64 -16.99
N ASN A 125 -3.39 -3.25 -17.41
CA ASN A 125 -4.73 -2.76 -17.15
C ASN A 125 -5.53 -3.87 -16.46
N GLN A 126 -5.98 -3.59 -15.25
CA GLN A 126 -6.77 -4.50 -14.44
C GLN A 126 -7.99 -3.74 -13.93
N GLU A 127 -9.13 -3.97 -14.54
CA GLU A 127 -10.38 -3.48 -14.02
C GLU A 127 -10.74 -4.23 -12.74
N ALA A 128 -11.34 -3.54 -11.78
CA ALA A 128 -11.83 -4.19 -10.56
C ALA A 128 -13.23 -4.78 -10.79
N LEU A 129 -13.57 -5.80 -10.03
CA LEU A 129 -14.91 -6.39 -10.04
C LEU A 129 -15.99 -5.37 -9.70
N ASN A 130 -15.67 -4.41 -8.86
CA ASN A 130 -16.57 -3.29 -8.53
C ASN A 130 -16.59 -2.26 -9.66
N ILE A 131 -17.79 -1.83 -10.05
CA ILE A 131 -18.01 -0.84 -11.12
C ILE A 131 -17.18 0.43 -10.87
N GLY A 132 -16.55 0.95 -11.94
CA GLY A 132 -15.80 2.21 -11.93
C GLY A 132 -14.43 2.17 -11.24
N LYS A 133 -13.99 0.99 -10.76
CA LYS A 133 -12.72 0.80 -10.08
C LYS A 133 -11.72 0.06 -10.97
N GLY A 134 -10.43 0.18 -10.65
CA GLY A 134 -9.40 -0.51 -11.43
C GLY A 134 -8.02 0.09 -11.27
N TYR A 135 -7.05 -0.59 -11.85
CA TYR A 135 -5.64 -0.28 -11.78
C TYR A 135 -5.00 -0.29 -13.16
N LYS A 136 -4.30 0.80 -13.49
CA LYS A 136 -3.47 0.91 -14.69
C LYS A 136 -2.04 1.20 -14.29
N LYS A 137 -1.08 0.52 -14.94
CA LYS A 137 0.34 0.79 -14.70
C LYS A 137 1.13 0.77 -15.99
N TYR A 138 1.95 1.77 -16.16
CA TYR A 138 2.96 1.91 -17.19
C TYR A 138 4.33 1.79 -16.53
N SER A 139 5.21 0.96 -17.06
CA SER A 139 6.56 0.81 -16.51
C SER A 139 7.57 0.73 -17.65
N LEU A 140 8.69 1.40 -17.46
CA LEU A 140 9.84 1.28 -18.32
C LEU A 140 11.01 0.76 -17.49
N ARG A 141 11.93 0.05 -18.10
CA ARG A 141 13.20 -0.34 -17.51
C ARG A 141 14.29 -0.25 -18.55
N GLY A 142 15.39 0.36 -18.17
CA GLY A 142 16.61 0.42 -18.95
C GLY A 142 17.80 0.00 -18.10
N ASN A 143 18.58 -0.97 -18.58
CA ASN A 143 19.84 -1.41 -17.98
C ASN A 143 20.88 -1.37 -19.08
N ILE A 144 21.96 -0.63 -18.89
CA ILE A 144 23.07 -0.50 -19.82
C ILE A 144 24.36 -0.69 -19.01
N ASP A 145 25.24 -1.55 -19.47
CA ASP A 145 26.61 -1.70 -18.98
C ASP A 145 27.56 -1.55 -20.17
N ALA A 146 28.60 -0.74 -19.99
CA ALA A 146 29.61 -0.50 -21.02
C ALA A 146 31.03 -0.61 -20.45
N ASP A 147 31.88 -1.31 -21.15
CA ASP A 147 33.33 -1.32 -20.94
C ASP A 147 33.93 -0.17 -21.73
N ILE A 148 34.18 0.98 -21.05
CA ILE A 148 34.75 2.19 -21.69
C ILE A 148 36.22 1.96 -22.09
N THR A 149 36.94 1.30 -21.20
CA THR A 149 38.28 0.78 -21.45
C THR A 149 38.43 -0.60 -20.79
N ASN A 150 39.56 -1.24 -20.95
CA ASN A 150 39.83 -2.51 -20.24
C ASN A 150 39.81 -2.36 -18.70
N LYS A 151 39.99 -1.13 -18.20
CA LYS A 151 40.04 -0.82 -16.75
C LYS A 151 38.81 -0.07 -16.23
N ILE A 152 38.00 0.55 -17.10
CA ILE A 152 36.90 1.38 -16.72
C ILE A 152 35.58 0.80 -17.25
N LYS A 153 34.66 0.46 -16.36
CA LYS A 153 33.29 0.01 -16.68
C LYS A 153 32.30 0.98 -16.08
N VAL A 154 31.26 1.28 -16.83
CA VAL A 154 30.13 2.11 -16.36
C VAL A 154 28.83 1.35 -16.53
N GLY A 155 27.88 1.64 -15.66
CA GLY A 155 26.55 1.08 -15.78
C GLY A 155 25.50 2.08 -15.39
N PHE A 156 24.38 2.03 -16.12
CA PHE A 156 23.21 2.87 -15.87
C PHE A 156 21.98 1.97 -15.78
N ARG A 157 21.16 2.19 -14.77
CA ARG A 157 19.92 1.49 -14.56
C ARG A 157 18.84 2.51 -14.22
N ILE A 158 17.67 2.37 -14.85
CA ILE A 158 16.51 3.21 -14.56
C ILE A 158 15.22 2.39 -14.67
N ALA A 159 14.29 2.63 -13.76
CA ALA A 159 13.02 1.91 -13.72
C ALA A 159 11.85 2.84 -13.35
N PRO A 160 11.48 3.81 -14.22
CA PRO A 160 10.31 4.63 -13.97
C PRO A 160 9.02 3.82 -14.14
N SER A 161 8.04 4.14 -13.30
CA SER A 161 6.67 3.64 -13.44
C SER A 161 5.67 4.70 -13.04
N TYR A 162 4.53 4.69 -13.75
CA TYR A 162 3.37 5.52 -13.45
C TYR A 162 2.15 4.62 -13.30
N SER A 163 1.40 4.79 -12.22
CA SER A 163 0.17 4.04 -12.00
C SER A 163 -0.99 4.94 -11.63
N ILE A 164 -2.17 4.52 -12.06
CA ILE A 164 -3.45 5.12 -11.71
C ILE A 164 -4.27 4.01 -11.04
N ASN A 165 -4.68 4.26 -9.81
CA ASN A 165 -5.50 3.35 -9.04
C ASN A 165 -6.81 4.04 -8.65
N ASN A 166 -7.93 3.60 -9.24
CA ASN A 166 -9.26 4.03 -8.84
C ASN A 166 -9.75 3.08 -7.73
N VAL A 167 -9.80 3.59 -6.51
CA VAL A 167 -10.08 2.80 -5.31
C VAL A 167 -11.57 2.81 -5.00
N GLY A 168 -12.10 1.69 -4.52
CA GLY A 168 -13.47 1.59 -4.04
C GLY A 168 -13.71 2.34 -2.72
N ALA A 169 -14.96 2.55 -2.38
CA ALA A 169 -15.36 3.15 -1.12
C ALA A 169 -14.84 2.33 0.07
N SER A 170 -14.04 2.97 0.92
CA SER A 170 -13.45 2.35 2.11
C SER A 170 -14.38 2.45 3.33
N ALA A 171 -13.96 1.85 4.45
CA ALA A 171 -14.63 1.97 5.74
C ALA A 171 -14.86 3.44 6.13
N GLY A 172 -16.01 3.73 6.76
CA GLY A 172 -16.38 5.08 7.22
C GLY A 172 -17.37 5.82 6.31
N LEU A 173 -17.66 5.30 5.11
CA LEU A 173 -18.71 5.84 4.24
C LEU A 173 -20.09 5.19 4.47
N THR A 174 -20.14 4.11 5.23
CA THR A 174 -21.39 3.50 5.70
C THR A 174 -21.32 3.26 7.19
N TYR A 175 -22.47 3.21 7.85
CA TYR A 175 -22.58 2.79 9.24
C TYR A 175 -21.96 1.41 9.47
N TYR A 176 -21.97 0.55 8.45
CA TYR A 176 -21.51 -0.83 8.51
C TYR A 176 -20.06 -1.05 8.05
N GLY A 177 -19.32 -0.01 7.73
CA GLY A 177 -17.88 -0.16 7.50
C GLY A 177 -17.42 -0.31 6.05
N GLY A 178 -18.19 0.18 5.05
CA GLY A 178 -17.76 0.26 3.67
C GLY A 178 -18.58 -0.60 2.69
N LEU A 179 -18.24 -0.51 1.41
CA LEU A 179 -19.00 -1.12 0.33
C LEU A 179 -19.21 -2.63 0.50
N ASN A 180 -18.15 -3.38 0.77
CA ASN A 180 -18.24 -4.85 0.84
C ASN A 180 -19.13 -5.34 1.99
N VAL A 181 -19.17 -4.60 3.10
CA VAL A 181 -20.06 -4.91 4.21
C VAL A 181 -21.50 -4.54 3.86
N ALA A 182 -21.72 -3.40 3.20
CA ALA A 182 -23.04 -2.98 2.75
C ALA A 182 -23.70 -4.01 1.80
N LEU A 183 -22.91 -4.66 0.92
CA LEU A 183 -23.40 -5.68 -0.01
C LEU A 183 -24.04 -6.90 0.67
N VAL A 184 -23.66 -7.20 1.92
CA VAL A 184 -24.11 -8.39 2.65
C VAL A 184 -24.92 -8.06 3.90
N THR A 185 -25.12 -6.78 4.21
CA THR A 185 -25.89 -6.38 5.40
C THR A 185 -27.16 -5.60 5.06
N LEU A 186 -27.20 -4.99 3.89
CA LEU A 186 -28.38 -4.23 3.50
C LEU A 186 -29.54 -5.16 3.10
N PRO A 187 -30.77 -4.80 3.49
CA PRO A 187 -31.97 -5.53 3.12
C PRO A 187 -32.18 -5.58 1.58
N PRO A 188 -32.72 -6.69 1.07
CA PRO A 188 -33.04 -6.82 -0.36
C PRO A 188 -34.24 -6.01 -0.81
N ILE A 189 -35.02 -5.49 0.12
CA ILE A 189 -36.32 -4.82 -0.12
C ILE A 189 -36.24 -3.41 -0.68
N TYR A 190 -35.03 -2.84 -0.75
CA TYR A 190 -34.83 -1.45 -1.20
C TYR A 190 -34.46 -1.40 -2.69
N PRO A 191 -34.98 -0.42 -3.43
CA PRO A 191 -34.59 -0.25 -4.82
C PRO A 191 -33.13 0.19 -4.95
N ALA A 192 -32.43 -0.28 -5.98
CA ALA A 192 -31.13 0.24 -6.36
C ALA A 192 -31.25 1.56 -7.14
N TYR A 193 -32.31 1.65 -7.94
CA TYR A 193 -32.57 2.79 -8.83
C TYR A 193 -34.03 3.21 -8.72
N ASN A 194 -34.26 4.51 -8.89
CA ASN A 194 -35.59 5.08 -9.09
C ASN A 194 -36.09 4.82 -10.52
N PRO A 195 -37.41 4.98 -10.80
CA PRO A 195 -37.96 4.79 -12.15
C PRO A 195 -37.34 5.70 -13.22
N ASP A 196 -36.77 6.83 -12.85
CA ASP A 196 -36.06 7.76 -13.73
C ASP A 196 -34.59 7.38 -13.99
N GLY A 197 -34.12 6.26 -13.40
CA GLY A 197 -32.75 5.77 -13.52
C GLY A 197 -31.75 6.41 -12.56
N THR A 198 -32.16 7.31 -11.70
CA THR A 198 -31.30 7.84 -10.63
C THR A 198 -31.13 6.82 -9.53
N PHE A 199 -30.03 6.93 -8.75
CA PHE A 199 -29.83 6.03 -7.61
C PHE A 199 -30.85 6.32 -6.52
N ALA A 200 -31.51 5.27 -6.01
CA ALA A 200 -32.40 5.39 -4.90
C ALA A 200 -31.66 5.82 -3.63
N THR A 201 -32.26 6.71 -2.89
CA THR A 201 -31.75 7.27 -1.64
C THR A 201 -32.62 6.80 -0.46
N ARG A 202 -32.24 7.21 0.72
CA ARG A 202 -33.03 6.93 1.93
C ARG A 202 -34.47 7.47 1.85
N ALA A 203 -34.74 8.56 1.11
CA ALA A 203 -36.04 9.13 0.94
C ALA A 203 -37.00 8.27 0.09
N ASP A 204 -36.44 7.39 -0.74
CA ASP A 204 -37.17 6.56 -1.69
C ASP A 204 -37.58 5.20 -1.11
N MET A 205 -37.50 5.02 0.22
CA MET A 205 -37.80 3.75 0.88
C MET A 205 -39.33 3.53 1.00
N PRO A 206 -39.81 2.37 0.49
CA PRO A 206 -41.23 2.13 0.30
C PRO A 206 -41.94 1.55 1.55
N LEU A 207 -41.51 1.89 2.77
CA LEU A 207 -42.09 1.31 3.97
C LEU A 207 -42.97 2.32 4.73
N THR A 208 -44.19 1.87 5.09
CA THR A 208 -45.15 2.66 5.85
C THR A 208 -45.77 1.86 6.99
N TYR A 209 -46.22 2.53 8.04
CA TYR A 209 -47.07 1.95 9.09
C TYR A 209 -48.54 2.32 8.91
N ASP A 210 -49.43 1.65 9.67
CA ASP A 210 -50.87 1.87 9.61
C ASP A 210 -51.29 3.34 9.95
N ASP A 211 -50.44 4.07 10.64
CA ASP A 211 -50.62 5.48 11.00
C ASP A 211 -50.09 6.47 9.96
N GLY A 212 -49.63 5.96 8.80
CA GLY A 212 -49.04 6.74 7.72
C GLY A 212 -47.59 7.19 7.98
N THR A 213 -47.01 6.86 9.13
CA THR A 213 -45.62 7.15 9.40
C THR A 213 -44.70 6.10 8.74
N SER A 214 -43.45 6.45 8.48
CA SER A 214 -42.44 5.54 7.91
C SER A 214 -41.47 5.10 8.99
N PRO A 215 -40.94 3.84 8.89
CA PRO A 215 -39.84 3.40 9.73
C PRO A 215 -38.64 4.33 9.59
N SER A 216 -37.97 4.63 10.69
CA SER A 216 -36.70 5.34 10.63
C SER A 216 -35.61 4.40 10.10
N ILE A 217 -35.22 4.62 8.86
CA ILE A 217 -34.12 3.90 8.22
C ILE A 217 -32.84 4.71 8.40
N LEU A 218 -32.18 4.51 9.53
CA LEU A 218 -31.12 5.42 9.96
C LEU A 218 -29.87 5.36 9.09
N ASN A 219 -29.60 4.27 8.37
CA ASN A 219 -28.25 4.03 7.86
C ASN A 219 -28.19 3.42 6.46
N PHE A 220 -29.16 3.73 5.60
CA PHE A 220 -29.12 3.28 4.22
C PHE A 220 -28.15 4.13 3.40
N THR A 221 -27.14 3.49 2.81
CA THR A 221 -26.35 4.05 1.71
C THR A 221 -26.35 3.03 0.59
N ASN A 222 -26.88 3.41 -0.54
CA ASN A 222 -27.01 2.55 -1.72
C ASN A 222 -25.65 2.05 -2.22
N PRO A 223 -25.36 0.72 -2.20
CA PRO A 223 -24.08 0.18 -2.62
C PRO A 223 -23.75 0.44 -4.10
N ALA A 224 -24.77 0.43 -4.96
CA ALA A 224 -24.60 0.74 -6.38
C ALA A 224 -24.15 2.21 -6.56
N ALA A 225 -24.81 3.14 -5.85
CA ALA A 225 -24.42 4.54 -5.82
C ALA A 225 -23.00 4.72 -5.24
N MET A 226 -22.68 4.03 -4.14
CA MET A 226 -21.33 4.06 -3.57
C MET A 226 -20.28 3.59 -4.58
N SER A 227 -20.56 2.51 -5.28
CA SER A 227 -19.62 1.98 -6.28
C SER A 227 -19.42 2.94 -7.45
N ALA A 228 -20.49 3.55 -7.94
CA ALA A 228 -20.45 4.42 -9.10
C ALA A 228 -19.96 5.85 -8.80
N LEU A 229 -20.46 6.45 -7.72
CA LEU A 229 -20.29 7.89 -7.45
C LEU A 229 -19.11 8.23 -6.54
N TYR A 230 -18.66 7.29 -5.71
CA TYR A 230 -17.44 7.51 -4.92
C TYR A 230 -16.23 7.61 -5.83
N LYS A 231 -15.57 8.74 -5.82
CA LYS A 231 -14.34 8.96 -6.59
C LYS A 231 -13.15 9.00 -5.65
N SER A 232 -12.25 8.07 -5.85
CA SER A 232 -10.94 8.03 -5.18
C SER A 232 -9.91 7.57 -6.19
N GLN A 233 -9.07 8.50 -6.62
CA GLN A 233 -8.03 8.22 -7.60
C GLN A 233 -6.66 8.50 -7.00
N MET A 234 -5.81 7.46 -6.96
CA MET A 234 -4.41 7.59 -6.59
C MET A 234 -3.56 7.50 -7.85
N LYS A 235 -2.80 8.54 -8.13
CA LYS A 235 -1.76 8.60 -9.16
C LYS A 235 -0.41 8.50 -8.48
N ARG A 236 0.40 7.54 -8.91
CA ARG A 236 1.75 7.36 -8.36
C ARG A 236 2.78 7.34 -9.47
N PHE A 237 3.78 8.18 -9.35
CA PHE A 237 5.01 8.10 -10.11
C PHE A 237 6.12 7.59 -9.19
N ASN A 238 6.78 6.51 -9.60
CA ASN A 238 7.93 5.96 -8.89
C ASN A 238 9.06 5.72 -9.87
N THR A 239 10.28 6.08 -9.50
CA THR A 239 11.47 5.77 -10.27
C THR A 239 12.65 5.46 -9.37
N LEU A 240 13.38 4.40 -9.69
CA LEU A 240 14.68 4.09 -9.14
C LEU A 240 15.70 4.22 -10.26
N GLY A 241 16.70 5.06 -10.04
CA GLY A 241 17.85 5.25 -10.94
C GLY A 241 19.15 4.88 -10.24
N THR A 242 20.06 4.22 -10.93
CA THR A 242 21.42 3.94 -10.43
C THR A 242 22.42 4.15 -11.55
N PHE A 243 23.44 4.94 -11.28
CA PHE A 243 24.64 5.05 -12.09
C PHE A 243 25.81 4.50 -11.28
N PHE A 244 26.69 3.73 -11.89
CA PHE A 244 27.91 3.28 -11.25
C PHE A 244 29.08 3.27 -12.21
N THR A 245 30.25 3.44 -11.65
CA THR A 245 31.54 3.30 -12.34
C THR A 245 32.42 2.35 -11.54
N THR A 246 33.09 1.46 -12.24
CA THR A 246 34.10 0.56 -11.69
C THR A 246 35.43 0.84 -12.40
N VAL A 247 36.48 1.08 -11.62
CA VAL A 247 37.82 1.40 -12.13
C VAL A 247 38.82 0.41 -11.53
N GLU A 248 39.57 -0.30 -12.36
CA GLU A 248 40.73 -1.08 -11.94
C GLU A 248 41.93 -0.14 -11.73
N LEU A 249 42.19 0.21 -10.46
CA LEU A 249 43.25 1.14 -10.06
C LEU A 249 44.64 0.52 -10.25
N ALA A 250 44.77 -0.75 -9.92
CA ALA A 250 45.96 -1.57 -10.06
C ALA A 250 45.55 -3.05 -10.21
N ARG A 251 46.48 -3.92 -10.50
CA ARG A 251 46.19 -5.36 -10.53
C ARG A 251 45.56 -5.80 -9.21
N ASN A 252 44.41 -6.43 -9.31
CA ASN A 252 43.63 -6.93 -8.17
C ASN A 252 43.05 -5.84 -7.25
N LEU A 253 43.13 -4.55 -7.59
CA LEU A 253 42.61 -3.43 -6.80
C LEU A 253 41.56 -2.70 -7.62
N VAL A 254 40.29 -2.78 -7.19
CA VAL A 254 39.15 -2.21 -7.88
C VAL A 254 38.45 -1.17 -7.02
N PHE A 255 38.27 0.03 -7.56
CA PHE A 255 37.41 1.07 -7.00
C PHE A 255 36.06 1.02 -7.69
N LYS A 256 34.98 1.06 -6.92
CA LYS A 256 33.62 1.20 -7.42
C LYS A 256 32.95 2.36 -6.72
N THR A 257 32.36 3.26 -7.50
CA THR A 257 31.43 4.27 -7.03
C THR A 257 30.06 4.08 -7.63
N SER A 258 29.01 4.29 -6.85
CA SER A 258 27.64 4.27 -7.35
C SER A 258 26.81 5.35 -6.70
N ILE A 259 25.93 5.97 -7.48
CA ILE A 259 24.88 6.86 -7.01
C ILE A 259 23.53 6.30 -7.41
N SER A 260 22.66 6.14 -6.45
CA SER A 260 21.29 5.69 -6.65
C SER A 260 20.33 6.76 -6.14
N ALA A 261 19.25 6.98 -6.87
CA ALA A 261 18.17 7.87 -6.45
C ALA A 261 16.82 7.16 -6.59
N ASP A 262 15.99 7.27 -5.56
CA ASP A 262 14.59 6.81 -5.52
C ASP A 262 13.68 8.01 -5.36
N VAL A 263 12.69 8.14 -6.25
CA VAL A 263 11.69 9.20 -6.22
C VAL A 263 10.31 8.55 -6.26
N ASN A 264 9.48 8.85 -5.27
CA ASN A 264 8.10 8.38 -5.20
C ASN A 264 7.17 9.57 -4.96
N ASN A 265 6.38 9.93 -5.97
CA ASN A 265 5.35 10.96 -5.91
C ASN A 265 3.98 10.31 -5.90
N VAL A 266 3.12 10.72 -4.98
CA VAL A 266 1.74 10.24 -4.86
C VAL A 266 0.81 11.44 -4.82
N VAL A 267 -0.22 11.41 -5.65
CA VAL A 267 -1.37 12.32 -5.59
C VAL A 267 -2.60 11.46 -5.39
N THR A 268 -3.41 11.77 -4.39
CA THR A 268 -4.67 11.07 -4.14
C THR A 268 -5.78 12.10 -4.00
N ASP A 269 -6.76 12.01 -4.88
CA ASP A 269 -7.94 12.85 -4.86
C ASP A 269 -9.15 12.00 -4.49
N HIS A 270 -9.93 12.48 -3.52
CA HIS A 270 -11.19 11.88 -3.09
C HIS A 270 -12.32 12.89 -3.26
N HIS A 271 -13.45 12.41 -3.76
CA HIS A 271 -14.71 13.14 -3.80
C HIS A 271 -15.85 12.24 -3.32
N VAL A 272 -16.62 12.75 -2.37
CA VAL A 272 -17.80 12.08 -1.81
C VAL A 272 -19.00 13.00 -2.03
N PRO A 273 -19.92 12.64 -2.94
CA PRO A 273 -21.11 13.40 -3.19
C PRO A 273 -22.15 13.26 -2.05
N SER A 274 -23.14 14.14 -2.02
CA SER A 274 -24.19 14.15 -1.00
C SER A 274 -25.02 12.85 -0.99
N THR A 275 -25.25 12.27 -2.16
CA THR A 275 -26.05 11.05 -2.35
C THR A 275 -25.56 9.83 -1.56
N ILE A 276 -24.25 9.73 -1.32
CA ILE A 276 -23.64 8.58 -0.63
C ILE A 276 -23.10 8.92 0.76
N ASN A 277 -23.28 10.13 1.25
CA ASN A 277 -22.81 10.51 2.56
C ASN A 277 -23.90 10.25 3.64
N ILE A 278 -23.59 9.37 4.59
CA ILE A 278 -24.51 8.95 5.66
C ILE A 278 -24.82 10.08 6.65
N ALA A 279 -23.84 10.92 6.94
CA ALA A 279 -23.95 11.95 7.97
C ALA A 279 -24.89 13.11 7.58
N GLY A 280 -25.65 12.92 6.48
CA GLY A 280 -26.64 13.88 6.03
C GLY A 280 -26.00 15.06 5.32
N ALA A 281 -25.83 14.92 4.04
CA ALA A 281 -25.76 16.01 3.07
C ALA A 281 -24.43 16.74 2.84
N ASN A 282 -23.39 16.59 3.63
CA ASN A 282 -22.20 17.40 3.35
C ASN A 282 -21.29 16.69 2.34
N ARG A 283 -21.30 17.17 1.10
CA ARG A 283 -20.32 16.82 0.08
C ARG A 283 -18.94 17.22 0.55
N TYR A 284 -17.96 16.40 0.29
CA TYR A 284 -16.58 16.77 0.60
C TYR A 284 -15.58 16.29 -0.45
N ALA A 285 -14.49 17.02 -0.54
CA ALA A 285 -13.32 16.61 -1.32
C ALA A 285 -12.07 16.65 -0.47
N THR A 286 -11.15 15.75 -0.78
CA THR A 286 -9.82 15.70 -0.16
C THR A 286 -8.79 15.56 -1.25
N SER A 287 -7.72 16.37 -1.22
CA SER A 287 -6.56 16.17 -2.04
C SER A 287 -5.34 15.94 -1.14
N PHE A 288 -4.61 14.88 -1.44
CA PHE A 288 -3.39 14.50 -0.75
C PHE A 288 -2.24 14.43 -1.76
N PHE A 289 -1.16 15.10 -1.44
CA PHE A 289 0.09 15.03 -2.18
C PHE A 289 1.22 14.57 -1.27
N SER A 290 2.07 13.68 -1.75
CA SER A 290 3.32 13.37 -1.06
C SER A 290 4.45 13.10 -2.03
N THR A 291 5.65 13.50 -1.62
CA THR A 291 6.91 13.21 -2.31
C THR A 291 7.88 12.59 -1.32
N ASN A 292 8.45 11.45 -1.69
CA ASN A 292 9.58 10.85 -0.99
C ASN A 292 10.76 10.74 -1.97
N ILE A 293 11.87 11.38 -1.61
CA ILE A 293 13.11 11.38 -2.39
C ILE A 293 14.20 10.81 -1.50
N GLY A 294 14.85 9.75 -1.97
CA GLY A 294 16.02 9.18 -1.34
C GLY A 294 17.19 9.13 -2.32
N TRP A 295 18.41 9.31 -1.84
CA TRP A 295 19.59 9.00 -2.61
C TRP A 295 20.65 8.31 -1.74
N THR A 296 21.45 7.49 -2.38
CA THR A 296 22.57 6.79 -1.77
C THR A 296 23.77 6.91 -2.66
N ASN A 297 24.91 7.32 -2.12
CA ASN A 297 26.21 7.25 -2.76
C ASN A 297 27.06 6.20 -2.02
N GLU A 298 27.59 5.24 -2.77
CA GLU A 298 28.43 4.18 -2.24
C GLU A 298 29.75 4.19 -2.94
N ASN A 299 30.85 4.16 -2.16
CA ASN A 299 32.22 4.15 -2.64
C ASN A 299 32.93 2.98 -1.99
N THR A 300 33.50 2.07 -2.78
CA THR A 300 34.20 0.91 -2.25
C THR A 300 35.51 0.69 -2.98
N VAL A 301 36.51 0.27 -2.23
CA VAL A 301 37.77 -0.25 -2.75
C VAL A 301 37.87 -1.72 -2.36
N THR A 302 38.08 -2.57 -3.32
CA THR A 302 38.23 -4.03 -3.09
C THR A 302 39.58 -4.49 -3.63
N TYR A 303 40.34 -5.16 -2.79
CA TYR A 303 41.55 -5.89 -3.16
C TYR A 303 41.26 -7.37 -3.07
N GLU A 304 41.57 -8.13 -4.15
CA GLU A 304 41.37 -9.57 -4.17
C GLU A 304 42.59 -10.22 -4.81
N ASN A 305 43.22 -11.17 -4.10
CA ASN A 305 44.36 -11.90 -4.60
C ASN A 305 44.43 -13.32 -4.04
N THR A 306 45.07 -14.22 -4.80
CA THR A 306 45.38 -15.57 -4.37
C THR A 306 46.90 -15.73 -4.37
N PHE A 307 47.47 -16.09 -3.20
CA PHE A 307 48.88 -16.31 -3.03
C PHE A 307 49.13 -17.82 -2.89
N ASN A 308 50.16 -18.30 -3.55
CA ASN A 308 50.59 -19.72 -3.54
C ASN A 308 49.40 -20.68 -3.77
N ASP A 309 48.44 -20.31 -4.59
CA ASP A 309 47.24 -21.10 -4.96
C ASP A 309 46.35 -21.55 -3.76
N LYS A 310 46.74 -21.23 -2.53
CA LYS A 310 46.09 -21.67 -1.30
C LYS A 310 45.51 -20.55 -0.45
N HIS A 311 46.07 -19.36 -0.54
CA HIS A 311 45.70 -18.22 0.33
C HIS A 311 44.89 -17.20 -0.46
N ARG A 312 43.59 -17.29 -0.45
CA ARG A 312 42.70 -16.32 -1.11
C ARG A 312 42.30 -15.23 -0.10
N LEU A 313 42.68 -14.00 -0.41
CA LEU A 313 42.40 -12.82 0.40
C LEU A 313 41.51 -11.87 -0.40
N ASN A 314 40.40 -11.45 0.19
CA ASN A 314 39.56 -10.37 -0.30
C ASN A 314 39.36 -9.33 0.82
N VAL A 315 39.81 -8.11 0.58
CA VAL A 315 39.68 -6.97 1.52
C VAL A 315 38.84 -5.91 0.85
N LEU A 316 37.82 -5.42 1.58
CA LEU A 316 36.96 -4.34 1.16
C LEU A 316 37.01 -3.22 2.20
N ALA A 317 37.17 -1.99 1.73
CA ALA A 317 36.91 -0.78 2.48
C ALA A 317 35.88 0.06 1.73
N GLY A 318 34.95 0.67 2.46
CA GLY A 318 33.88 1.43 1.83
C GLY A 318 33.36 2.57 2.69
N PHE A 319 32.79 3.56 2.00
CA PHE A 319 32.07 4.69 2.56
C PHE A 319 30.73 4.82 1.83
N THR A 320 29.65 4.95 2.60
CA THR A 320 28.30 5.15 2.08
C THR A 320 27.69 6.38 2.71
N GLU A 321 27.02 7.17 1.90
CA GLU A 321 26.26 8.33 2.31
C GLU A 321 24.84 8.22 1.78
N GLN A 322 23.85 8.51 2.64
CA GLN A 322 22.42 8.41 2.32
C GLN A 322 21.69 9.65 2.82
N LYS A 323 20.72 10.09 2.05
CA LYS A 323 19.75 11.11 2.46
C LYS A 323 18.35 10.72 2.01
N GLY A 324 17.37 10.91 2.88
CA GLY A 324 15.97 10.79 2.54
C GLY A 324 15.20 12.02 2.96
N GLN A 325 14.29 12.46 2.09
CA GLN A 325 13.38 13.60 2.30
C GLN A 325 11.96 13.13 2.03
N PHE A 326 11.06 13.47 2.93
CA PHE A 326 9.62 13.27 2.76
C PHE A 326 8.90 14.60 2.93
N GLN A 327 7.96 14.85 2.05
CA GLN A 327 7.06 15.99 2.13
C GLN A 327 5.64 15.54 1.83
N SER A 328 4.66 16.05 2.56
CA SER A 328 3.25 15.82 2.27
C SER A 328 2.41 17.06 2.53
N LEU A 329 1.30 17.13 1.81
CA LEU A 329 0.25 18.13 1.98
C LEU A 329 -1.10 17.41 1.86
N SER A 330 -2.01 17.66 2.78
CA SER A 330 -3.40 17.21 2.71
C SER A 330 -4.33 18.38 2.94
N VAL A 331 -5.35 18.49 2.10
CA VAL A 331 -6.42 19.49 2.23
C VAL A 331 -7.74 18.76 2.13
N ARG A 332 -8.65 19.04 3.05
CA ARG A 332 -10.04 18.61 3.01
C ARG A 332 -10.94 19.82 3.05
N VAL A 333 -11.96 19.81 2.21
CA VAL A 333 -13.04 20.80 2.19
C VAL A 333 -14.38 20.08 2.30
N ASN A 334 -15.33 20.73 2.96
CA ASN A 334 -16.73 20.32 3.02
C ASN A 334 -17.59 21.32 2.22
N ASP A 335 -18.88 21.06 2.13
CA ASP A 335 -19.89 21.99 1.59
C ASP A 335 -19.57 22.47 0.17
N LEU A 336 -19.19 21.53 -0.70
CA LEU A 336 -19.06 21.82 -2.13
C LEU A 336 -20.39 22.31 -2.71
N PRO A 337 -20.40 23.20 -3.70
CA PRO A 337 -21.63 23.83 -4.21
C PRO A 337 -22.62 22.84 -4.83
N ASN A 338 -22.11 21.76 -5.44
CA ASN A 338 -22.90 20.65 -6.00
C ASN A 338 -22.03 19.39 -6.14
N ASP A 339 -22.64 18.26 -6.53
CA ASP A 339 -21.94 16.97 -6.67
C ASP A 339 -21.07 16.85 -7.92
N LEU A 340 -21.09 17.84 -8.83
CA LEU A 340 -20.24 17.89 -10.03
C LEU A 340 -18.90 18.56 -9.78
N VAL A 341 -18.80 19.36 -8.71
CA VAL A 341 -17.55 20.04 -8.33
C VAL A 341 -16.74 19.13 -7.41
N GLU A 342 -15.62 18.64 -7.90
CA GLU A 342 -14.80 17.61 -7.25
C GLU A 342 -13.51 18.19 -6.64
N THR A 343 -13.22 19.47 -6.85
CA THR A 343 -11.94 20.09 -6.49
C THR A 343 -12.00 20.81 -5.14
N VAL A 344 -10.90 20.74 -4.40
CA VAL A 344 -10.81 21.31 -3.04
C VAL A 344 -10.84 22.85 -2.97
N ASN A 345 -10.80 23.56 -4.12
CA ASN A 345 -10.82 25.03 -4.15
C ASN A 345 -12.23 25.62 -3.99
N ALA A 346 -13.29 24.82 -4.11
CA ALA A 346 -14.68 25.30 -4.18
C ALA A 346 -15.50 25.05 -2.91
N GLY A 347 -14.94 24.38 -1.92
CA GLY A 347 -15.62 24.08 -0.65
C GLY A 347 -15.10 24.91 0.52
N THR A 348 -15.75 24.75 1.67
CA THR A 348 -15.32 25.32 2.95
C THR A 348 -14.17 24.48 3.51
N LEU A 349 -13.06 25.12 3.88
CA LEU A 349 -11.91 24.45 4.45
C LEU A 349 -12.27 23.73 5.77
N ALA A 350 -12.15 22.40 5.77
CA ALA A 350 -12.39 21.57 6.95
C ALA A 350 -11.09 21.20 7.68
N SER A 351 -10.03 20.86 6.96
CA SER A 351 -8.73 20.58 7.55
C SER A 351 -7.59 20.75 6.53
N ARG A 352 -6.43 21.07 7.05
CA ARG A 352 -5.19 21.10 6.28
C ARG A 352 -4.03 20.59 7.14
N THR A 353 -3.15 19.80 6.55
CA THR A 353 -1.93 19.34 7.19
C THR A 353 -0.78 19.37 6.20
N ALA A 354 0.38 19.77 6.67
CA ALA A 354 1.60 19.73 5.89
C ALA A 354 2.73 19.14 6.76
N SER A 355 3.59 18.34 6.16
CA SER A 355 4.75 17.78 6.85
C SER A 355 5.96 17.77 5.92
N LYS A 356 7.11 18.09 6.47
CA LYS A 356 8.40 17.95 5.80
C LYS A 356 9.40 17.35 6.79
N THR A 357 10.04 16.26 6.40
CA THR A 357 11.02 15.57 7.23
C THR A 357 12.21 15.12 6.40
N GLU A 358 13.40 15.17 6.97
CA GLU A 358 14.65 14.74 6.34
C GLU A 358 15.45 13.85 7.30
N TRP A 359 16.31 13.04 6.75
CA TRP A 359 17.29 12.25 7.49
C TRP A 359 18.53 12.02 6.62
N THR A 360 19.67 11.85 7.28
CA THR A 360 20.94 11.49 6.66
C THR A 360 21.59 10.35 7.42
N MET A 361 22.38 9.54 6.72
CA MET A 361 23.20 8.49 7.29
C MET A 361 24.55 8.45 6.58
N ALA A 362 25.62 8.32 7.35
CA ALA A 362 26.96 8.06 6.84
C ALA A 362 27.49 6.76 7.44
N SER A 363 28.15 5.94 6.62
CA SER A 363 28.61 4.61 7.04
C SER A 363 30.03 4.36 6.54
N LEU A 364 30.87 3.83 7.41
CA LEU A 364 32.17 3.27 7.08
C LEU A 364 32.12 1.76 7.24
N ILE A 365 32.68 1.02 6.29
CA ILE A 365 32.75 -0.44 6.33
C ILE A 365 34.14 -0.92 5.96
N GLY A 366 34.64 -1.87 6.76
CA GLY A 366 35.81 -2.67 6.45
C GLY A 366 35.47 -4.16 6.54
N ARG A 367 35.88 -4.95 5.58
CA ARG A 367 35.67 -6.40 5.59
C ARG A 367 36.91 -7.10 5.07
N VAL A 368 37.28 -8.18 5.74
CA VAL A 368 38.32 -9.11 5.31
C VAL A 368 37.69 -10.49 5.20
N ASN A 369 37.83 -11.10 4.02
CA ASN A 369 37.55 -12.51 3.81
C ASN A 369 38.85 -13.20 3.49
N TYR A 370 39.18 -14.25 4.22
CA TYR A 370 40.35 -15.07 4.01
C TYR A 370 39.92 -16.52 3.89
N VAL A 371 40.47 -17.18 2.85
CA VAL A 371 40.24 -18.61 2.61
C VAL A 371 41.59 -19.29 2.45
N PHE A 372 41.79 -20.34 3.24
CA PHE A 372 42.96 -21.18 3.16
C PHE A 372 42.61 -22.56 2.62
N ASP A 373 43.29 -22.95 1.55
CA ASP A 373 43.22 -24.27 0.89
C ASP A 373 41.76 -24.71 0.54
N ASP A 374 40.89 -23.76 0.26
CA ASP A 374 39.43 -23.98 0.10
C ASP A 374 38.74 -24.77 1.24
N LYS A 375 39.42 -24.90 2.39
CA LYS A 375 38.95 -25.62 3.57
C LYS A 375 38.55 -24.71 4.70
N TYR A 376 39.35 -23.70 4.98
CA TYR A 376 39.15 -22.81 6.14
C TYR A 376 38.81 -21.43 5.68
N TYR A 377 37.70 -20.91 6.19
CA TYR A 377 37.15 -19.62 5.82
C TYR A 377 37.07 -18.74 7.06
N VAL A 378 37.55 -17.53 6.97
CA VAL A 378 37.45 -16.50 8.01
C VAL A 378 36.92 -15.22 7.38
N THR A 379 35.89 -14.65 7.98
CA THR A 379 35.37 -13.34 7.62
C THR A 379 35.34 -12.46 8.85
N ALA A 380 35.88 -11.25 8.76
CA ALA A 380 35.73 -10.21 9.77
C ALA A 380 35.19 -8.95 9.11
N THR A 381 34.19 -8.32 9.73
CA THR A 381 33.59 -7.08 9.25
C THR A 381 33.49 -6.09 10.42
N LEU A 382 33.87 -4.85 10.17
CA LEU A 382 33.63 -3.72 11.05
C LEU A 382 32.84 -2.68 10.31
N ARG A 383 31.68 -2.29 10.83
CA ARG A 383 30.85 -1.22 10.30
C ARG A 383 30.62 -0.15 11.36
N ARG A 384 30.74 1.11 10.97
CA ARG A 384 30.43 2.26 11.82
C ARG A 384 29.42 3.15 11.10
N ASP A 385 28.24 3.29 11.68
CA ASP A 385 27.12 4.01 11.10
C ASP A 385 26.79 5.24 11.97
N GLY A 386 26.59 6.38 11.30
CA GLY A 386 26.12 7.60 11.94
C GLY A 386 24.81 8.04 11.33
N SER A 387 23.74 8.12 12.13
CA SER A 387 22.40 8.53 11.67
C SER A 387 21.96 9.83 12.32
N SER A 388 21.43 10.77 11.52
CA SER A 388 20.89 12.05 12.00
C SER A 388 19.62 11.91 12.84
N LYS A 389 19.04 10.72 12.95
CA LYS A 389 17.87 10.43 13.78
C LYS A 389 18.19 10.36 15.27
N PHE A 390 19.47 10.15 15.61
CA PHE A 390 19.95 10.12 16.99
C PHE A 390 20.57 11.47 17.40
N GLY A 391 20.57 11.73 18.68
CA GLY A 391 21.23 12.89 19.26
C GLY A 391 22.74 12.92 19.01
N SER A 392 23.37 14.07 19.20
CA SER A 392 24.81 14.29 18.94
C SER A 392 25.69 13.22 19.57
N ASP A 393 25.40 12.86 20.82
CA ASP A 393 26.25 12.01 21.65
C ASP A 393 26.09 10.50 21.36
N SER A 394 24.98 10.11 20.72
CA SER A 394 24.66 8.71 20.37
C SER A 394 24.49 8.47 18.88
N ARG A 395 24.93 9.43 18.07
CA ARG A 395 24.75 9.40 16.59
C ARG A 395 25.48 8.25 15.93
N TRP A 396 26.62 7.84 16.45
CA TRP A 396 27.50 6.84 15.86
C TRP A 396 27.44 5.51 16.61
N GLY A 397 27.09 4.44 15.88
CA GLY A 397 27.18 3.04 16.36
C GLY A 397 28.27 2.27 15.64
N THR A 398 28.94 1.35 16.33
CA THR A 398 29.96 0.47 15.76
C THR A 398 29.50 -0.98 15.87
N PHE A 399 29.56 -1.71 14.77
CA PHE A 399 28.96 -3.03 14.60
C PHE A 399 30.03 -4.02 14.06
N PRO A 400 30.80 -4.67 14.96
CA PRO A 400 31.72 -5.73 14.57
C PRO A 400 30.98 -7.03 14.29
N SER A 401 31.49 -7.83 13.34
CA SER A 401 31.06 -9.21 13.12
C SER A 401 32.22 -10.08 12.67
N ALA A 402 32.18 -11.35 13.06
CA ALA A 402 33.14 -12.37 12.65
C ALA A 402 32.41 -13.67 12.30
N ALA A 403 32.94 -14.38 11.32
CA ALA A 403 32.48 -15.71 10.94
C ALA A 403 33.64 -16.60 10.58
N ILE A 404 33.55 -17.88 10.97
CA ILE A 404 34.49 -18.92 10.61
C ILE A 404 33.72 -20.07 9.96
N ALA A 405 34.32 -20.73 8.98
CA ALA A 405 33.78 -21.97 8.45
C ALA A 405 34.88 -22.94 8.08
N TRP A 406 34.59 -24.23 8.30
CA TRP A 406 35.48 -25.34 8.00
C TRP A 406 34.76 -26.32 7.08
N ARG A 407 35.33 -26.54 5.91
CA ARG A 407 34.84 -27.48 4.92
C ARG A 407 35.45 -28.85 5.18
N VAL A 408 34.88 -29.58 6.08
CA VAL A 408 35.33 -30.89 6.58
C VAL A 408 35.43 -31.90 5.45
N SER A 409 34.52 -31.86 4.48
CA SER A 409 34.51 -32.76 3.32
C SER A 409 35.75 -32.69 2.42
N GLN A 410 36.57 -31.63 2.54
CA GLN A 410 37.80 -31.48 1.78
C GLN A 410 39.04 -31.95 2.58
N GLU A 411 38.88 -32.50 3.77
CA GLU A 411 39.97 -33.04 4.56
C GLU A 411 40.33 -34.46 4.11
N GLY A 412 41.61 -34.80 4.19
CA GLY A 412 42.15 -36.09 3.75
C GLY A 412 41.46 -37.29 4.41
N PHE A 413 41.03 -37.16 5.66
CA PHE A 413 40.32 -38.24 6.39
C PHE A 413 38.89 -38.48 5.88
N MET A 414 38.32 -37.53 5.11
CA MET A 414 36.98 -37.68 4.51
C MET A 414 36.98 -38.35 3.14
N ASN A 415 38.14 -38.55 2.52
CA ASN A 415 38.25 -39.13 1.17
C ASN A 415 37.63 -40.51 1.02
N SER A 416 37.54 -41.29 2.11
CA SER A 416 36.90 -42.61 2.15
C SER A 416 35.37 -42.55 2.36
N VAL A 417 34.83 -41.42 2.72
CA VAL A 417 33.40 -41.26 3.07
C VAL A 417 32.61 -40.77 1.84
N GLN A 418 32.32 -41.68 0.91
CA GLN A 418 31.66 -41.34 -0.37
C GLN A 418 30.18 -40.94 -0.22
N ALA A 419 29.54 -41.25 0.93
CA ALA A 419 28.13 -40.93 1.20
C ALA A 419 27.89 -39.43 1.46
N ILE A 420 28.92 -38.66 1.76
CA ILE A 420 28.84 -37.23 2.08
C ILE A 420 29.60 -36.44 1.00
N SER A 421 28.83 -35.80 0.11
CA SER A 421 29.38 -34.96 -0.96
C SER A 421 29.93 -33.63 -0.47
N GLU A 422 29.30 -33.02 0.54
CA GLU A 422 29.74 -31.78 1.18
C GLU A 422 29.36 -31.72 2.66
N LEU A 423 30.35 -31.46 3.52
CA LEU A 423 30.18 -31.18 4.94
C LEU A 423 30.93 -29.89 5.29
N LYS A 424 30.19 -28.85 5.67
CA LYS A 424 30.73 -27.55 6.05
C LYS A 424 30.15 -27.09 7.39
N ILE A 425 30.98 -26.88 8.38
CA ILE A 425 30.62 -26.34 9.69
C ILE A 425 30.85 -24.84 9.68
N ARG A 426 29.93 -24.06 10.25
CA ARG A 426 30.02 -22.59 10.29
C ARG A 426 29.64 -22.09 11.68
N ALA A 427 30.33 -21.05 12.14
CA ALA A 427 29.97 -20.29 13.32
C ALA A 427 30.13 -18.80 13.01
N SER A 428 29.23 -17.98 13.51
CA SER A 428 29.29 -16.53 13.35
C SER A 428 28.74 -15.80 14.56
N TYR A 429 29.30 -14.64 14.82
CA TYR A 429 28.83 -13.71 15.82
C TYR A 429 28.90 -12.29 15.27
N GLY A 430 27.92 -11.44 15.61
CA GLY A 430 27.91 -10.06 15.16
C GLY A 430 26.97 -9.20 15.97
N LEU A 431 27.31 -7.92 16.07
CA LEU A 431 26.44 -6.89 16.60
C LEU A 431 25.71 -6.20 15.45
N VAL A 432 24.44 -5.88 15.65
CA VAL A 432 23.61 -5.15 14.69
C VAL A 432 22.95 -3.95 15.35
N GLY A 433 22.78 -2.88 14.60
CA GLY A 433 22.05 -1.68 15.03
C GLY A 433 20.69 -1.58 14.39
N ASN A 434 19.82 -0.80 15.00
CA ASN A 434 18.52 -0.42 14.43
C ASN A 434 18.35 1.10 14.53
N ASP A 435 18.12 1.77 13.38
CA ASP A 435 17.84 3.20 13.30
C ASP A 435 16.38 3.51 12.93
N GLN A 436 15.47 2.52 13.03
CA GLN A 436 14.06 2.68 12.73
C GLN A 436 13.29 3.40 13.84
N ILE A 437 13.75 4.61 14.16
CA ILE A 437 13.09 5.55 15.05
C ILE A 437 12.54 6.73 14.26
N GLY A 438 11.69 7.55 14.88
CA GLY A 438 11.18 8.78 14.28
C GLY A 438 12.33 9.71 13.83
N ARG A 439 12.15 10.40 12.72
CA ARG A 439 13.22 11.21 12.09
C ARG A 439 13.77 12.31 12.98
N TYR A 440 13.01 12.76 13.98
CA TYR A 440 13.36 13.81 14.95
C TYR A 440 13.14 13.36 16.40
N ALA A 441 13.16 12.06 16.64
CA ALA A 441 12.89 11.49 17.98
C ALA A 441 13.86 11.96 19.07
N ALA A 442 15.07 12.38 18.69
CA ALA A 442 16.09 12.88 19.62
C ALA A 442 15.99 14.41 19.88
N ILE A 443 15.01 15.09 19.24
CA ILE A 443 14.84 16.54 19.37
C ILE A 443 13.53 16.80 20.10
N GLY A 444 13.53 17.68 21.11
CA GLY A 444 12.30 18.14 21.77
C GLY A 444 11.38 18.81 20.76
N ALA A 445 10.16 18.32 20.62
CA ALA A 445 9.17 18.91 19.74
C ALA A 445 8.42 20.02 20.49
N VAL A 446 8.21 21.14 19.79
CA VAL A 446 7.34 22.23 20.26
C VAL A 446 6.06 22.18 19.42
N ALA A 447 4.91 22.07 20.03
CA ALA A 447 3.63 22.10 19.37
C ALA A 447 2.97 23.46 19.54
N ALA A 448 2.34 23.97 18.47
CA ALA A 448 1.45 25.11 18.59
C ALA A 448 0.22 24.70 19.40
N SER A 449 -0.07 25.39 20.48
CA SER A 449 -1.21 25.18 21.34
C SER A 449 -2.00 26.46 21.48
N ASN A 450 -3.32 26.38 21.43
CA ASN A 450 -4.19 27.48 21.72
C ASN A 450 -4.40 27.53 23.23
N ALA A 451 -3.87 28.56 23.89
CA ALA A 451 -4.14 28.80 25.30
C ALA A 451 -5.09 29.98 25.46
N ILE A 452 -6.08 29.85 26.32
CA ILE A 452 -6.89 30.96 26.77
C ILE A 452 -6.12 31.63 27.90
N LEU A 453 -5.50 32.76 27.61
CA LEU A 453 -4.77 33.57 28.60
C LEU A 453 -5.59 34.84 28.86
N GLY A 454 -6.09 35.00 30.09
CA GLY A 454 -6.73 36.22 30.54
C GLY A 454 -8.13 35.97 31.17
N THR A 455 -8.45 36.83 32.11
CA THR A 455 -9.76 36.90 32.78
C THR A 455 -10.64 37.96 32.06
N GLY A 456 -11.48 37.53 31.12
CA GLY A 456 -12.51 38.44 30.65
C GLY A 456 -12.98 38.21 29.23
N ASP A 457 -12.22 38.45 28.23
CA ASP A 457 -12.79 38.55 26.86
C ASP A 457 -12.49 37.34 25.94
N GLY A 458 -12.03 36.22 26.49
CA GLY A 458 -11.88 34.94 25.74
C GLY A 458 -10.98 35.02 24.50
N GLN A 459 -10.01 35.92 24.46
CA GLN A 459 -9.07 35.96 23.35
C GLN A 459 -8.20 34.72 23.36
N GLN A 460 -8.27 33.97 22.27
CA GLN A 460 -7.46 32.79 22.02
C GLN A 460 -6.09 33.23 21.47
N LEU A 461 -5.04 33.06 22.25
CA LEU A 461 -3.67 33.33 21.80
C LEU A 461 -3.00 32.01 21.40
N ASN A 462 -2.33 32.02 20.24
CA ASN A 462 -1.52 30.90 19.81
C ASN A 462 -0.22 30.90 20.63
N GLY A 463 -0.06 29.90 21.47
CA GLY A 463 1.17 29.65 22.24
C GLY A 463 1.98 28.48 21.69
N LEU A 464 3.25 28.39 22.07
CA LEU A 464 4.12 27.22 21.82
C LEU A 464 4.25 26.48 23.14
N MET A 465 3.96 25.18 23.17
CA MET A 465 4.23 24.25 24.26
C MET A 465 5.28 23.23 23.86
#